data_c2e1168cdb68f948f6487ddb2b95b364
#
_entry.id   c2e1168cdb68f948f6487ddb2b95b364
#
_cell.length_a   1.000
_cell.length_b   1.000
_cell.length_c   1.000
_cell.angle_alpha   90.00
_cell.angle_beta   90.00
_cell.angle_gamma   90.00
#
_symmetry.space_group_name_H-M   'P 1'
#
loop_
_entity.id
_entity.type
_entity.pdbx_description
1 polymer ?
#
loop_
_entity_poly.entity_id
_entity_poly.type
_entity_poly.pdbx_seq_one_letter_code
_entity_poly.pdbx_strand_id
1 'polypeptide(L)'
;MAQEVRLPQLGKAMKQATIVALKVGLNHTVGKGQILCELETDKATLELESPAAGTIRHIFCAEGQTLDVGAPLFILGQPNEVIDPAILNQLQAELAANQPLDSGVCAPSQSVLASSPVDSVLSKIRPATGPLSTIETLPAEAKAPLPEIAAGIKIPLNRWQKIIADKMLESKQQIPCFYLNIRADITDLSDLRDRLNKTAAEKYSFNDFIMAALAKGMKQYPIMTGQLSRDCIILSPTIDIGLAIAVDHGLVAPVVRDVGSKTLEQIAAAARDLIARAKENKLTADDLAGGCITISNLGGMGIDSFIPIVVPGQCSILGVGRIISTPIPSGKGDILIRKIMNLNLSVDHRIANGADAAQFLDYVKKQLEHPDELAN
;
A
#
# COMPACT_ATOMS: atom_id res chain seq x y z
N MET A 1 -24.32 9.61 -39.77
CA MET A 1 -25.21 9.20 -38.66
C MET A 1 -24.41 8.38 -37.69
N ALA A 2 -24.41 8.74 -36.45
CA ALA A 2 -23.71 7.99 -35.40
C ALA A 2 -24.35 6.59 -35.24
N GLN A 3 -23.53 5.55 -35.20
CA GLN A 3 -23.96 4.16 -35.03
C GLN A 3 -23.47 3.63 -33.69
N GLU A 4 -24.39 3.07 -32.90
CA GLU A 4 -24.07 2.42 -31.62
C GLU A 4 -23.53 1.01 -31.87
N VAL A 5 -22.47 0.65 -31.14
CA VAL A 5 -21.95 -0.71 -31.05
C VAL A 5 -22.24 -1.20 -29.64
N ARG A 6 -23.06 -2.24 -29.53
CA ARG A 6 -23.48 -2.86 -28.27
C ARG A 6 -22.85 -4.24 -28.14
N LEU A 7 -22.74 -4.75 -26.89
CA LEU A 7 -22.25 -6.09 -26.62
C LEU A 7 -23.20 -7.14 -27.21
N PRO A 8 -22.80 -7.88 -28.27
CA PRO A 8 -23.67 -8.87 -28.91
C PRO A 8 -23.72 -10.16 -28.09
N GLN A 9 -24.77 -10.92 -28.23
CA GLN A 9 -24.84 -12.28 -27.70
C GLN A 9 -24.02 -13.24 -28.56
N LEU A 10 -22.76 -13.49 -28.19
CA LEU A 10 -21.84 -14.35 -28.94
C LEU A 10 -22.00 -15.86 -28.63
N GLY A 11 -22.90 -16.23 -27.71
CA GLY A 11 -23.23 -17.61 -27.33
C GLY A 11 -24.62 -17.76 -26.74
N LYS A 12 -25.29 -18.91 -26.95
CA LYS A 12 -26.67 -19.15 -26.49
C LYS A 12 -26.89 -19.03 -24.98
N ALA A 13 -25.85 -19.18 -24.16
CA ALA A 13 -25.91 -19.12 -22.71
C ALA A 13 -25.21 -17.85 -22.13
N MET A 14 -24.62 -17.01 -22.97
CA MET A 14 -23.91 -15.82 -22.58
C MET A 14 -24.89 -14.76 -22.07
N LYS A 15 -24.72 -14.33 -20.82
CA LYS A 15 -25.45 -13.22 -20.21
C LYS A 15 -24.59 -11.98 -20.04
N GLN A 16 -23.30 -12.16 -19.82
CA GLN A 16 -22.33 -11.09 -19.59
C GLN A 16 -20.94 -11.46 -20.14
N ALA A 17 -20.09 -10.46 -20.36
CA ALA A 17 -18.70 -10.62 -20.71
C ALA A 17 -17.83 -9.55 -20.07
N THR A 18 -16.56 -9.87 -19.84
CA THR A 18 -15.55 -8.94 -19.31
C THR A 18 -14.69 -8.42 -20.45
N ILE A 19 -14.46 -7.10 -20.49
CA ILE A 19 -13.55 -6.48 -21.46
C ILE A 19 -12.12 -6.77 -21.02
N VAL A 20 -11.36 -7.54 -21.79
CA VAL A 20 -9.96 -7.88 -21.48
C VAL A 20 -9.02 -6.78 -21.95
N ALA A 21 -9.18 -6.34 -23.21
CA ALA A 21 -8.34 -5.31 -23.80
C ALA A 21 -9.12 -4.47 -24.82
N LEU A 22 -8.86 -3.16 -24.86
CA LEU A 22 -9.36 -2.25 -25.89
C LEU A 22 -8.28 -2.09 -26.97
N LYS A 23 -8.59 -2.45 -28.23
CA LYS A 23 -7.66 -2.32 -29.36
C LYS A 23 -7.78 -0.99 -30.07
N VAL A 24 -8.75 -0.16 -29.70
CA VAL A 24 -9.05 1.13 -30.31
C VAL A 24 -9.20 2.20 -29.26
N GLY A 25 -8.84 3.42 -29.60
CA GLY A 25 -8.97 4.61 -28.76
C GLY A 25 -9.96 5.62 -29.33
N LEU A 26 -10.24 6.67 -28.53
CA LEU A 26 -11.08 7.79 -28.95
C LEU A 26 -10.50 8.45 -30.20
N ASN A 27 -11.35 8.78 -31.18
CA ASN A 27 -10.98 9.36 -32.47
C ASN A 27 -10.16 8.43 -33.42
N HIS A 28 -10.01 7.16 -33.08
CA HIS A 28 -9.46 6.18 -34.04
C HIS A 28 -10.45 5.89 -35.14
N THR A 29 -9.96 5.87 -36.40
CA THR A 29 -10.74 5.44 -37.56
C THR A 29 -10.61 3.93 -37.73
N VAL A 30 -11.74 3.24 -37.81
CA VAL A 30 -11.82 1.78 -37.91
C VAL A 30 -12.53 1.36 -39.20
N GLY A 31 -12.09 0.26 -39.79
CA GLY A 31 -12.76 -0.39 -40.89
C GLY A 31 -13.84 -1.39 -40.43
N LYS A 32 -14.76 -1.75 -41.31
CA LYS A 32 -15.69 -2.86 -41.03
C LYS A 32 -14.92 -4.18 -40.87
N GLY A 33 -15.21 -4.93 -39.77
CA GLY A 33 -14.51 -6.17 -39.44
C GLY A 33 -13.18 -5.96 -38.69
N GLN A 34 -12.82 -4.71 -38.35
CA GLN A 34 -11.65 -4.45 -37.54
C GLN A 34 -11.97 -4.72 -36.07
N ILE A 35 -11.04 -5.35 -35.32
CA ILE A 35 -11.19 -5.69 -33.91
C ILE A 35 -11.22 -4.42 -33.06
N LEU A 36 -12.27 -4.24 -32.26
CA LEU A 36 -12.47 -3.13 -31.36
C LEU A 36 -11.95 -3.46 -29.94
N CYS A 37 -12.30 -4.64 -29.45
CA CYS A 37 -11.88 -5.11 -28.13
C CYS A 37 -11.87 -6.64 -28.05
N GLU A 38 -11.16 -7.17 -27.06
CA GLU A 38 -11.19 -8.56 -26.66
C GLU A 38 -12.14 -8.74 -25.48
N LEU A 39 -13.00 -9.74 -25.56
CA LEU A 39 -14.03 -10.08 -24.58
C LEU A 39 -13.73 -11.44 -23.98
N GLU A 40 -13.78 -11.58 -22.67
CA GLU A 40 -13.69 -12.85 -21.97
C GLU A 40 -15.08 -13.28 -21.46
N THR A 41 -15.44 -14.49 -21.76
CA THR A 41 -16.64 -15.16 -21.24
C THR A 41 -16.21 -16.33 -20.35
N ASP A 42 -17.14 -16.96 -19.65
CA ASP A 42 -16.90 -18.15 -18.81
C ASP A 42 -16.28 -19.34 -19.57
N LYS A 43 -16.23 -19.30 -20.93
CA LYS A 43 -15.79 -20.42 -21.76
C LYS A 43 -14.69 -20.10 -22.76
N ALA A 44 -14.53 -18.84 -23.17
CA ALA A 44 -13.55 -18.47 -24.19
C ALA A 44 -13.32 -16.95 -24.24
N THR A 45 -12.14 -16.56 -24.72
CA THR A 45 -11.86 -15.18 -25.15
C THR A 45 -12.31 -15.01 -26.58
N LEU A 46 -13.07 -13.97 -26.88
CA LEU A 46 -13.67 -13.66 -28.16
C LEU A 46 -13.29 -12.24 -28.58
N GLU A 47 -13.14 -12.00 -29.87
CA GLU A 47 -12.87 -10.69 -30.44
C GLU A 47 -14.16 -10.03 -30.91
N LEU A 48 -14.36 -8.75 -30.53
CA LEU A 48 -15.48 -7.95 -31.03
C LEU A 48 -15.02 -7.12 -32.22
N GLU A 49 -15.63 -7.39 -33.36
CA GLU A 49 -15.36 -6.68 -34.61
C GLU A 49 -16.30 -5.49 -34.81
N SER A 50 -15.82 -4.46 -35.51
CA SER A 50 -16.63 -3.32 -35.91
C SER A 50 -17.68 -3.70 -36.96
N PRO A 51 -18.96 -3.37 -36.72
CA PRO A 51 -20.03 -3.66 -37.70
C PRO A 51 -19.97 -2.75 -38.93
N ALA A 52 -19.29 -1.61 -38.86
CA ALA A 52 -19.18 -0.62 -39.92
C ALA A 52 -17.84 0.12 -39.90
N ALA A 53 -17.50 0.77 -41.00
CA ALA A 53 -16.37 1.70 -41.02
C ALA A 53 -16.79 3.07 -40.44
N GLY A 54 -15.91 3.68 -39.61
CA GLY A 54 -16.19 4.96 -39.00
C GLY A 54 -15.09 5.39 -38.01
N THR A 55 -15.30 6.50 -37.36
CA THR A 55 -14.39 7.00 -36.31
C THR A 55 -15.04 6.78 -34.93
N ILE A 56 -14.28 6.24 -33.96
CA ILE A 56 -14.73 6.06 -32.57
C ILE A 56 -14.95 7.45 -31.93
N ARG A 57 -16.21 7.80 -31.66
CA ARG A 57 -16.59 9.10 -31.11
C ARG A 57 -16.80 9.05 -29.59
N HIS A 58 -17.17 7.89 -29.06
CA HIS A 58 -17.29 7.68 -27.62
C HIS A 58 -17.02 6.21 -27.26
N ILE A 59 -16.47 5.99 -26.06
CA ILE A 59 -16.19 4.67 -25.48
C ILE A 59 -16.89 4.63 -24.12
N PHE A 60 -17.78 3.66 -23.90
CA PHE A 60 -18.56 3.51 -22.67
C PHE A 60 -18.01 2.42 -21.75
N CYS A 61 -17.04 1.64 -22.21
CA CYS A 61 -16.48 0.52 -21.46
C CYS A 61 -15.02 0.75 -21.10
N ALA A 62 -14.55 0.08 -20.04
CA ALA A 62 -13.16 0.08 -19.61
C ALA A 62 -12.60 -1.34 -19.56
N GLU A 63 -11.28 -1.49 -19.67
CA GLU A 63 -10.61 -2.77 -19.47
C GLU A 63 -10.86 -3.28 -18.04
N GLY A 64 -11.14 -4.58 -17.92
CA GLY A 64 -11.51 -5.23 -16.66
C GLY A 64 -12.98 -5.09 -16.27
N GLN A 65 -13.82 -4.37 -17.03
CA GLN A 65 -15.23 -4.17 -16.74
C GLN A 65 -16.07 -5.34 -17.26
N THR A 66 -16.96 -5.88 -16.42
CA THR A 66 -17.95 -6.89 -16.79
C THR A 66 -19.26 -6.20 -17.15
N LEU A 67 -19.82 -6.52 -18.31
CA LEU A 67 -21.01 -5.90 -18.87
C LEU A 67 -22.01 -6.96 -19.33
N ASP A 68 -23.31 -6.65 -19.21
CA ASP A 68 -24.39 -7.51 -19.69
C ASP A 68 -24.52 -7.43 -21.22
N VAL A 69 -25.04 -8.50 -21.83
CA VAL A 69 -25.39 -8.51 -23.23
C VAL A 69 -26.37 -7.40 -23.57
N GLY A 70 -26.08 -6.62 -24.60
CA GLY A 70 -26.85 -5.44 -24.99
C GLY A 70 -26.34 -4.11 -24.45
N ALA A 71 -25.38 -4.12 -23.52
CA ALA A 71 -24.76 -2.89 -23.01
C ALA A 71 -24.06 -2.11 -24.13
N PRO A 72 -24.14 -0.76 -24.14
CA PRO A 72 -23.45 0.07 -25.11
C PRO A 72 -21.95 0.06 -24.86
N LEU A 73 -21.13 -0.14 -25.91
CA LEU A 73 -19.68 -0.19 -25.84
C LEU A 73 -19.01 0.99 -26.53
N PHE A 74 -19.41 1.29 -27.79
CA PHE A 74 -18.81 2.35 -28.60
C PHE A 74 -19.86 3.11 -29.40
N ILE A 75 -19.55 4.36 -29.75
CA ILE A 75 -20.25 5.10 -30.79
C ILE A 75 -19.30 5.34 -31.95
N LEU A 76 -19.70 4.86 -33.14
CA LEU A 76 -19.07 5.14 -34.44
C LEU A 76 -19.74 6.32 -35.10
N GLY A 77 -18.97 7.25 -35.66
CA GLY A 77 -19.49 8.40 -36.40
C GLY A 77 -18.52 8.88 -37.46
N GLN A 78 -18.88 9.98 -38.13
CA GLN A 78 -17.96 10.65 -39.08
C GLN A 78 -16.89 11.49 -38.29
N PRO A 79 -15.72 11.74 -38.90
CA PRO A 79 -14.75 12.67 -38.30
C PRO A 79 -15.45 14.04 -38.05
N ASN A 80 -15.37 14.53 -36.80
CA ASN A 80 -16.01 15.79 -36.36
C ASN A 80 -17.55 15.80 -36.22
N GLU A 81 -18.23 14.66 -36.33
CA GLU A 81 -19.66 14.59 -36.01
C GLU A 81 -19.89 14.87 -34.52
N VAL A 82 -20.72 15.86 -34.20
CA VAL A 82 -21.11 16.17 -32.81
C VAL A 82 -22.21 15.21 -32.42
N ILE A 83 -21.98 14.43 -31.37
CA ILE A 83 -22.98 13.53 -30.81
C ILE A 83 -23.89 14.33 -29.90
N ASP A 84 -25.19 14.14 -30.02
CA ASP A 84 -26.18 14.80 -29.16
C ASP A 84 -25.92 14.42 -27.67
N PRO A 85 -25.72 15.41 -26.79
CA PRO A 85 -25.54 15.15 -25.36
C PRO A 85 -26.67 14.33 -24.71
N ALA A 86 -27.87 14.42 -25.25
CA ALA A 86 -29.03 13.67 -24.75
C ALA A 86 -28.84 12.16 -24.98
N ILE A 87 -28.29 11.76 -26.13
CA ILE A 87 -27.99 10.37 -26.45
C ILE A 87 -26.89 9.82 -25.53
N LEU A 88 -25.83 10.61 -25.30
CA LEU A 88 -24.74 10.22 -24.40
C LEU A 88 -25.25 9.99 -22.96
N ASN A 89 -26.07 10.91 -22.45
CA ASN A 89 -26.62 10.79 -21.10
C ASN A 89 -27.56 9.59 -20.96
N GLN A 90 -28.36 9.30 -22.00
CA GLN A 90 -29.25 8.14 -22.01
C GLN A 90 -28.46 6.82 -21.99
N LEU A 91 -27.42 6.67 -22.81
CA LEU A 91 -26.59 5.47 -22.89
C LEU A 91 -25.77 5.27 -21.62
N GLN A 92 -25.30 6.35 -20.98
CA GLN A 92 -24.64 6.28 -19.68
C GLN A 92 -25.60 5.86 -18.55
N ALA A 93 -26.85 6.32 -18.59
CA ALA A 93 -27.88 5.91 -17.63
C ALA A 93 -28.27 4.42 -17.83
N GLU A 94 -28.36 3.94 -19.08
CA GLU A 94 -28.57 2.51 -19.38
C GLU A 94 -27.42 1.65 -18.86
N LEU A 95 -26.17 2.11 -19.00
CA LEU A 95 -25.01 1.39 -18.51
C LEU A 95 -25.01 1.32 -16.96
N ALA A 96 -25.39 2.40 -16.29
CA ALA A 96 -25.49 2.46 -14.82
C ALA A 96 -26.62 1.56 -14.28
N ALA A 97 -27.72 1.44 -15.03
CA ALA A 97 -28.85 0.59 -14.64
C ALA A 97 -28.56 -0.92 -14.82
N ASN A 98 -27.64 -1.29 -15.70
CA ASN A 98 -27.28 -2.66 -16.04
C ASN A 98 -25.98 -3.16 -15.37
N GLN A 99 -25.46 -2.43 -14.36
CA GLN A 99 -24.35 -2.95 -13.55
C GLN A 99 -24.92 -3.82 -12.44
N PRO A 100 -24.40 -5.04 -12.22
CA PRO A 100 -24.76 -5.82 -11.04
C PRO A 100 -24.36 -5.04 -9.80
N LEU A 101 -25.23 -5.04 -8.79
CA LEU A 101 -25.11 -4.40 -7.49
C LEU A 101 -23.97 -5.04 -6.67
N ASP A 102 -22.70 -4.83 -7.09
CA ASP A 102 -21.56 -5.23 -6.27
C ASP A 102 -20.31 -4.35 -6.54
N SER A 103 -20.48 -3.07 -6.30
CA SER A 103 -19.37 -2.16 -6.02
C SER A 103 -19.93 -0.96 -5.23
N GLY A 104 -19.80 -1.08 -3.90
CA GLY A 104 -20.19 -0.03 -2.97
C GLY A 104 -19.36 1.23 -3.16
N VAL A 105 -19.77 2.08 -4.08
CA VAL A 105 -19.37 3.47 -4.11
C VAL A 105 -20.40 4.23 -3.28
N CYS A 106 -20.01 4.55 -2.06
CA CYS A 106 -20.75 5.42 -1.14
C CYS A 106 -20.86 6.82 -1.79
N ALA A 107 -22.07 7.16 -2.24
CA ALA A 107 -22.40 8.52 -2.62
C ALA A 107 -22.33 9.41 -1.35
N PRO A 108 -21.86 10.66 -1.44
CA PRO A 108 -21.84 11.54 -0.28
C PRO A 108 -23.27 11.89 0.14
N SER A 109 -23.73 11.29 1.22
CA SER A 109 -24.95 11.69 1.89
C SER A 109 -24.78 13.10 2.42
N GLN A 110 -25.55 14.04 1.95
CA GLN A 110 -25.75 15.32 2.60
C GLN A 110 -26.42 15.04 3.95
N SER A 111 -25.63 14.95 5.03
CA SER A 111 -26.14 14.90 6.39
C SER A 111 -26.61 16.29 6.80
N VAL A 112 -27.90 16.38 7.02
CA VAL A 112 -28.56 17.46 7.73
C VAL A 112 -27.84 17.70 9.07
N LEU A 113 -27.32 18.91 9.26
CA LEU A 113 -26.78 19.41 10.52
C LEU A 113 -27.90 19.48 11.56
N ALA A 114 -28.02 18.46 12.39
CA ALA A 114 -28.72 18.56 13.65
C ALA A 114 -27.76 19.13 14.68
N SER A 115 -27.99 20.34 15.10
CA SER A 115 -27.32 21.04 16.18
C SER A 115 -27.51 20.32 17.50
N SER A 116 -26.45 19.72 18.03
CA SER A 116 -26.36 19.27 19.41
C SER A 116 -25.52 20.26 20.23
N PRO A 117 -25.88 20.55 21.48
CA PRO A 117 -25.27 21.63 22.25
C PRO A 117 -23.89 21.21 22.77
N VAL A 118 -22.84 21.71 22.13
CA VAL A 118 -21.44 21.52 22.54
C VAL A 118 -20.97 22.63 23.49
N ASP A 119 -21.84 23.60 23.79
CA ASP A 119 -21.47 24.80 24.56
C ASP A 119 -21.24 24.57 26.07
N SER A 120 -21.55 23.39 26.61
CA SER A 120 -21.42 23.17 28.07
C SER A 120 -20.07 22.59 28.51
N VAL A 121 -19.22 22.13 27.59
CA VAL A 121 -17.94 21.50 27.93
C VAL A 121 -16.75 22.46 27.79
N LEU A 122 -16.85 23.47 26.92
CA LEU A 122 -15.78 24.44 26.69
C LEU A 122 -15.55 25.44 27.85
N SER A 123 -16.51 25.61 28.76
CA SER A 123 -16.38 26.54 29.87
C SER A 123 -15.51 26.05 31.05
N LYS A 124 -15.03 24.81 31.01
CA LYS A 124 -14.18 24.22 32.07
C LYS A 124 -12.71 24.06 31.71
N ILE A 125 -12.29 24.50 30.56
CA ILE A 125 -10.87 24.48 30.17
C ILE A 125 -10.24 25.80 30.65
N ARG A 126 -9.57 25.78 31.78
CA ARG A 126 -8.70 26.88 32.19
C ARG A 126 -7.51 26.94 31.25
N PRO A 127 -7.19 28.09 30.61
CA PRO A 127 -5.95 28.22 29.87
C PRO A 127 -4.78 28.12 30.87
N ALA A 128 -3.86 27.21 30.60
CA ALA A 128 -2.59 27.12 31.32
C ALA A 128 -1.77 28.37 30.97
N THR A 129 -1.75 29.35 31.90
CA THR A 129 -0.83 30.50 31.85
C THR A 129 0.52 30.07 32.44
N GLY A 130 1.30 29.34 31.65
CA GLY A 130 2.72 29.12 31.87
C GLY A 130 3.47 29.53 30.60
N PRO A 131 4.70 30.07 30.68
CA PRO A 131 5.46 30.40 29.50
C PRO A 131 5.68 29.10 28.70
N LEU A 132 5.23 29.09 27.44
CA LEU A 132 5.60 28.08 26.47
C LEU A 132 7.13 28.04 26.41
N SER A 133 7.73 27.02 27.04
CA SER A 133 9.15 26.74 26.83
C SER A 133 9.33 26.52 25.34
N THR A 134 10.16 27.35 24.75
CA THR A 134 10.58 27.29 23.35
C THR A 134 10.98 25.85 23.04
N ILE A 135 10.23 25.20 22.15
CA ILE A 135 10.65 23.92 21.57
C ILE A 135 11.94 24.24 20.80
N GLU A 136 13.08 23.86 21.34
CA GLU A 136 14.33 23.84 20.58
C GLU A 136 14.11 22.89 19.39
N THR A 137 13.85 23.47 18.25
CA THR A 137 13.94 22.78 16.97
C THR A 137 15.41 22.40 16.79
N LEU A 138 15.72 21.10 16.89
CA LEU A 138 17.00 20.56 16.44
C LEU A 138 17.26 21.11 15.03
N PRO A 139 18.46 21.64 14.74
CA PRO A 139 18.78 22.16 13.43
C PRO A 139 18.57 21.03 12.41
N ALA A 140 17.61 21.21 11.51
CA ALA A 140 17.48 20.36 10.36
C ALA A 140 18.77 20.51 9.55
N GLU A 141 19.57 19.44 9.46
CA GLU A 141 20.67 19.40 8.49
C GLU A 141 20.11 19.81 7.14
N ALA A 142 20.62 20.93 6.61
CA ALA A 142 20.21 21.45 5.31
C ALA A 142 20.55 20.39 4.26
N LYS A 143 19.56 19.61 3.86
CA LYS A 143 19.68 18.73 2.68
C LYS A 143 20.05 19.61 1.50
N ALA A 144 21.08 19.22 0.76
CA ALA A 144 21.43 19.86 -0.49
C ALA A 144 20.18 20.04 -1.35
N PRO A 145 20.01 21.20 -2.02
CA PRO A 145 18.85 21.44 -2.86
C PRO A 145 18.76 20.32 -3.91
N LEU A 146 17.57 19.76 -4.07
CA LEU A 146 17.32 18.79 -5.12
C LEU A 146 17.67 19.44 -6.47
N PRO A 147 18.32 18.72 -7.40
CA PRO A 147 18.65 19.26 -8.72
C PRO A 147 17.34 19.74 -9.38
N GLU A 148 17.34 20.97 -9.92
CA GLU A 148 16.23 21.49 -10.68
C GLU A 148 16.03 20.63 -11.93
N ILE A 149 14.97 19.80 -11.90
CA ILE A 149 14.56 19.01 -13.06
C ILE A 149 13.60 19.89 -13.86
N ALA A 150 13.99 20.34 -15.03
CA ALA A 150 13.13 21.09 -15.91
C ALA A 150 11.96 20.23 -16.41
N ALA A 151 10.75 20.82 -16.45
CA ALA A 151 9.56 20.11 -16.95
C ALA A 151 9.76 19.67 -18.43
N GLY A 152 9.30 18.45 -18.76
CA GLY A 152 9.39 17.89 -20.12
C GLY A 152 10.66 17.10 -20.41
N ILE A 153 11.62 17.00 -19.48
CA ILE A 153 12.80 16.16 -19.66
C ILE A 153 12.42 14.67 -19.52
N LYS A 154 12.94 13.86 -20.46
CA LYS A 154 12.84 12.39 -20.38
C LYS A 154 14.01 11.86 -19.55
N ILE A 155 13.72 11.27 -18.39
CA ILE A 155 14.74 10.64 -17.54
C ILE A 155 14.69 9.13 -17.81
N PRO A 156 15.74 8.53 -18.42
CA PRO A 156 15.78 7.10 -18.64
C PRO A 156 15.94 6.36 -17.32
N LEU A 157 15.17 5.29 -17.13
CA LEU A 157 15.33 4.42 -15.96
C LEU A 157 16.68 3.72 -16.02
N ASN A 158 17.40 3.73 -14.91
CA ASN A 158 18.58 2.89 -14.74
C ASN A 158 18.17 1.41 -14.54
N ARG A 159 19.17 0.49 -14.57
CA ARG A 159 18.94 -0.95 -14.43
C ARG A 159 18.19 -1.31 -13.15
N TRP A 160 18.55 -0.70 -12.01
CA TRP A 160 17.93 -0.98 -10.72
C TRP A 160 16.50 -0.47 -10.65
N GLN A 161 16.24 0.73 -11.19
CA GLN A 161 14.89 1.28 -11.26
C GLN A 161 13.95 0.40 -12.10
N LYS A 162 14.44 -0.19 -13.20
CA LYS A 162 13.65 -1.15 -13.99
C LYS A 162 13.29 -2.39 -13.17
N ILE A 163 14.27 -3.01 -12.50
CA ILE A 163 14.04 -4.19 -11.65
C ILE A 163 13.04 -3.90 -10.54
N ILE A 164 13.16 -2.72 -9.89
CA ILE A 164 12.22 -2.30 -8.84
C ILE A 164 10.83 -2.09 -9.42
N ALA A 165 10.72 -1.42 -10.56
CA ALA A 165 9.43 -1.17 -11.23
C ALA A 165 8.73 -2.50 -11.57
N ASP A 166 9.45 -3.46 -12.16
CA ASP A 166 8.90 -4.78 -12.50
C ASP A 166 8.45 -5.53 -11.25
N LYS A 167 9.24 -5.56 -10.19
CA LYS A 167 8.88 -6.21 -8.91
C LYS A 167 7.68 -5.55 -8.23
N MET A 168 7.59 -4.22 -8.26
CA MET A 168 6.45 -3.52 -7.66
C MET A 168 5.17 -3.74 -8.47
N LEU A 169 5.28 -3.79 -9.79
CA LEU A 169 4.17 -4.13 -10.66
C LEU A 169 3.70 -5.57 -10.42
N GLU A 170 4.64 -6.53 -10.41
CA GLU A 170 4.37 -7.94 -10.08
C GLU A 170 3.63 -8.07 -8.73
N SER A 171 4.13 -7.39 -7.69
CA SER A 171 3.49 -7.40 -6.38
C SER A 171 2.04 -6.92 -6.44
N LYS A 172 1.80 -5.77 -7.08
CA LYS A 172 0.46 -5.19 -7.15
C LYS A 172 -0.53 -5.98 -7.99
N GLN A 173 -0.06 -6.70 -9.01
CA GLN A 173 -0.89 -7.51 -9.89
C GLN A 173 -1.16 -8.92 -9.33
N GLN A 174 -0.20 -9.51 -8.61
CA GLN A 174 -0.24 -10.92 -8.23
C GLN A 174 -0.56 -11.15 -6.77
N ILE A 175 -0.34 -10.16 -5.89
CA ILE A 175 -0.53 -10.33 -4.45
C ILE A 175 -1.81 -9.60 -4.02
N PRO A 176 -2.91 -10.33 -3.72
CA PRO A 176 -4.11 -9.76 -3.16
C PRO A 176 -3.86 -9.37 -1.70
N CYS A 177 -3.44 -8.12 -1.49
CA CYS A 177 -3.14 -7.62 -0.16
C CYS A 177 -4.37 -7.11 0.56
N PHE A 178 -4.44 -7.36 1.87
CA PHE A 178 -5.24 -6.57 2.79
C PHE A 178 -4.33 -5.82 3.77
N TYR A 179 -4.89 -4.83 4.47
CA TYR A 179 -4.11 -3.86 5.22
C TYR A 179 -4.68 -3.69 6.61
N LEU A 180 -3.80 -3.72 7.61
CA LEU A 180 -4.12 -3.49 9.02
C LEU A 180 -3.35 -2.27 9.53
N ASN A 181 -4.00 -1.43 10.30
CA ASN A 181 -3.38 -0.30 10.99
C ASN A 181 -3.63 -0.39 12.48
N ILE A 182 -2.58 -0.19 13.28
CA ILE A 182 -2.66 -0.13 14.74
C ILE A 182 -1.76 0.96 15.27
N ARG A 183 -2.13 1.55 16.40
CA ARG A 183 -1.29 2.50 17.14
C ARG A 183 -0.67 1.82 18.33
N ALA A 184 0.65 1.97 18.50
CA ALA A 184 1.41 1.47 19.62
C ALA A 184 1.88 2.65 20.51
N ASP A 185 1.69 2.52 21.82
CA ASP A 185 2.28 3.43 22.79
C ASP A 185 3.71 3.00 23.10
N ILE A 186 4.66 3.67 22.49
CA ILE A 186 6.08 3.35 22.62
C ILE A 186 6.82 4.23 23.63
N THR A 187 6.10 4.81 24.59
CA THR A 187 6.71 5.68 25.61
C THR A 187 7.76 4.92 26.40
N ASP A 188 7.39 3.75 26.92
CA ASP A 188 8.28 2.93 27.74
C ASP A 188 9.46 2.37 26.93
N LEU A 189 9.21 2.02 25.65
CA LEU A 189 10.26 1.62 24.71
C LEU A 189 11.25 2.75 24.42
N SER A 190 10.75 3.98 24.24
CA SER A 190 11.61 5.15 24.05
C SER A 190 12.52 5.37 25.24
N ASP A 191 11.97 5.27 26.45
CA ASP A 191 12.71 5.48 27.70
C ASP A 191 13.72 4.33 27.93
N LEU A 192 13.36 3.09 27.62
CA LEU A 192 14.29 1.95 27.66
C LEU A 192 15.45 2.15 26.67
N ARG A 193 15.14 2.49 25.41
CA ARG A 193 16.14 2.76 24.40
C ARG A 193 17.10 3.87 24.82
N ASP A 194 16.57 4.96 25.37
CA ASP A 194 17.38 6.10 25.80
C ASP A 194 18.28 5.72 27.00
N ARG A 195 17.80 4.85 27.90
CA ARG A 195 18.64 4.29 28.99
C ARG A 195 19.76 3.41 28.44
N LEU A 196 19.46 2.46 27.55
CA LEU A 196 20.44 1.58 26.94
C LEU A 196 21.49 2.37 26.16
N ASN A 197 21.06 3.39 25.43
CA ASN A 197 21.95 4.23 24.61
C ASN A 197 22.88 5.16 25.42
N LYS A 198 22.70 5.29 26.72
CA LYS A 198 23.64 6.03 27.58
C LYS A 198 24.94 5.24 27.82
N THR A 199 24.85 3.92 27.89
CA THR A 199 25.99 3.04 28.24
C THR A 199 26.45 2.18 27.05
N ALA A 200 25.63 2.01 26.03
CA ALA A 200 25.98 1.21 24.86
C ALA A 200 27.09 1.87 24.04
N ALA A 201 28.08 1.06 23.62
CA ALA A 201 29.13 1.48 22.70
C ALA A 201 28.55 1.88 21.33
N GLU A 202 27.52 1.16 20.88
CA GLU A 202 26.80 1.37 19.65
C GLU A 202 25.32 1.68 19.93
N LYS A 203 24.74 2.66 19.24
CA LYS A 203 23.38 3.12 19.50
C LYS A 203 22.33 2.17 18.92
N TYR A 204 21.31 1.87 19.71
CA TYR A 204 20.12 1.15 19.28
C TYR A 204 19.14 2.09 18.58
N SER A 205 18.59 1.63 17.46
CA SER A 205 17.50 2.28 16.74
C SER A 205 16.13 1.68 17.11
N PHE A 206 15.04 2.35 16.83
CA PHE A 206 13.71 1.76 16.99
C PHE A 206 13.50 0.54 16.07
N ASN A 207 14.14 0.50 14.90
CA ASN A 207 14.03 -0.63 13.99
C ASN A 207 14.59 -1.92 14.60
N ASP A 208 15.63 -1.84 15.44
CA ASP A 208 16.22 -3.00 16.11
C ASP A 208 15.22 -3.67 17.05
N PHE A 209 14.50 -2.86 17.85
CA PHE A 209 13.44 -3.34 18.73
C PHE A 209 12.22 -3.86 17.93
N ILE A 210 11.86 -3.21 16.83
CA ILE A 210 10.78 -3.67 15.96
C ILE A 210 11.15 -5.03 15.35
N MET A 211 12.40 -5.24 14.89
CA MET A 211 12.87 -6.54 14.41
C MET A 211 12.78 -7.63 15.50
N ALA A 212 13.21 -7.32 16.72
CA ALA A 212 13.09 -8.25 17.85
C ALA A 212 11.63 -8.60 18.16
N ALA A 213 10.73 -7.59 18.17
CA ALA A 213 9.29 -7.79 18.40
C ALA A 213 8.65 -8.64 17.29
N LEU A 214 8.98 -8.36 16.01
CA LEU A 214 8.52 -9.16 14.87
C LEU A 214 9.01 -10.60 14.96
N ALA A 215 10.27 -10.82 15.34
CA ALA A 215 10.81 -12.18 15.48
C ALA A 215 10.07 -12.98 16.56
N LYS A 216 9.78 -12.36 17.73
CA LYS A 216 8.94 -12.97 18.76
C LYS A 216 7.53 -13.26 18.25
N GLY A 217 6.93 -12.29 17.53
CA GLY A 217 5.61 -12.46 16.93
C GLY A 217 5.56 -13.60 15.93
N MET A 218 6.55 -13.77 15.07
CA MET A 218 6.62 -14.86 14.09
C MET A 218 6.84 -16.22 14.73
N LYS A 219 7.53 -16.31 15.87
CA LYS A 219 7.60 -17.54 16.66
C LYS A 219 6.23 -17.95 17.19
N GLN A 220 5.41 -16.99 17.61
CA GLN A 220 4.06 -17.23 18.12
C GLN A 220 3.04 -17.49 16.99
N TYR A 221 3.24 -16.84 15.83
CA TYR A 221 2.37 -16.95 14.66
C TYR A 221 3.19 -17.38 13.42
N PRO A 222 3.59 -18.67 13.33
CA PRO A 222 4.50 -19.13 12.27
C PRO A 222 3.98 -18.93 10.84
N ILE A 223 2.66 -18.86 10.66
CA ILE A 223 2.05 -18.58 9.33
C ILE A 223 2.59 -17.29 8.70
N MET A 224 2.98 -16.31 9.53
CA MET A 224 3.57 -15.04 9.07
C MET A 224 4.99 -15.18 8.49
N THR A 225 5.62 -16.36 8.61
CA THR A 225 6.87 -16.70 7.92
C THR A 225 6.64 -17.36 6.57
N GLY A 226 5.36 -17.55 6.18
CA GLY A 226 4.96 -18.31 5.02
C GLY A 226 5.37 -17.67 3.70
N GLN A 227 5.63 -18.52 2.72
CA GLN A 227 5.80 -18.15 1.31
C GLN A 227 4.88 -19.03 0.47
N LEU A 228 4.18 -18.41 -0.49
CA LEU A 228 3.31 -19.16 -1.40
C LEU A 228 4.16 -19.90 -2.45
N SER A 229 3.97 -21.21 -2.58
CA SER A 229 4.60 -22.05 -3.61
C SER A 229 3.54 -22.90 -4.28
N ARG A 230 3.14 -22.52 -5.49
CA ARG A 230 2.07 -23.18 -6.27
C ARG A 230 0.83 -23.48 -5.40
N ASP A 231 0.72 -24.71 -4.89
CA ASP A 231 -0.45 -25.23 -4.16
C ASP A 231 -0.22 -25.35 -2.65
N CYS A 232 0.88 -24.82 -2.12
CA CYS A 232 1.19 -24.91 -0.69
C CYS A 232 1.84 -23.64 -0.14
N ILE A 233 1.73 -23.45 1.17
CA ILE A 233 2.45 -22.44 1.93
C ILE A 233 3.66 -23.13 2.55
N ILE A 234 4.86 -22.62 2.27
CA ILE A 234 6.11 -23.08 2.85
C ILE A 234 6.46 -22.12 3.98
N LEU A 235 6.53 -22.64 5.21
CA LEU A 235 7.01 -21.84 6.35
C LEU A 235 8.53 -21.80 6.34
N SER A 236 9.09 -20.61 6.54
CA SER A 236 10.54 -20.45 6.61
C SER A 236 11.11 -21.13 7.87
N PRO A 237 12.22 -21.86 7.78
CA PRO A 237 12.88 -22.44 8.95
C PRO A 237 13.56 -21.40 9.85
N THR A 238 13.87 -20.22 9.30
CA THR A 238 14.48 -19.09 9.99
C THR A 238 13.61 -17.84 9.88
N ILE A 239 13.73 -16.94 10.84
CA ILE A 239 13.03 -15.66 10.81
C ILE A 239 13.97 -14.61 10.23
N ASP A 240 13.82 -14.38 8.93
CA ASP A 240 14.62 -13.46 8.15
C ASP A 240 13.83 -12.18 7.90
N ILE A 241 14.36 -11.02 8.28
CA ILE A 241 13.64 -9.74 8.24
C ILE A 241 14.35 -8.76 7.32
N GLY A 242 13.66 -8.29 6.27
CA GLY A 242 14.13 -7.25 5.38
C GLY A 242 14.05 -5.86 6.04
N LEU A 243 15.00 -5.00 5.73
CA LEU A 243 15.01 -3.60 6.16
C LEU A 243 15.09 -2.70 4.93
N ALA A 244 14.02 -1.95 4.66
CA ALA A 244 13.99 -1.00 3.54
C ALA A 244 14.90 0.19 3.83
N ILE A 245 15.87 0.43 2.94
CA ILE A 245 16.89 1.47 3.05
C ILE A 245 16.86 2.32 1.80
N ALA A 246 16.71 3.63 1.97
CA ALA A 246 16.86 4.58 0.89
C ALA A 246 18.35 4.76 0.55
N VAL A 247 18.68 4.61 -0.74
CA VAL A 247 20.03 4.84 -1.31
C VAL A 247 19.91 5.80 -2.49
N ASP A 248 21.02 6.36 -2.94
CA ASP A 248 21.04 7.39 -4.01
C ASP A 248 20.33 6.94 -5.30
N HIS A 249 20.32 5.64 -5.57
CA HIS A 249 19.76 5.06 -6.80
C HIS A 249 18.36 4.45 -6.61
N GLY A 250 17.73 4.65 -5.45
CA GLY A 250 16.38 4.14 -5.16
C GLY A 250 16.23 3.54 -3.76
N LEU A 251 15.49 2.44 -3.67
CA LEU A 251 15.19 1.72 -2.42
C LEU A 251 15.72 0.29 -2.53
N VAL A 252 16.45 -0.16 -1.52
CA VAL A 252 16.87 -1.56 -1.37
C VAL A 252 16.35 -2.13 -0.05
N ALA A 253 16.15 -3.45 0.01
CA ALA A 253 15.66 -4.11 1.22
C ALA A 253 16.55 -5.31 1.58
N PRO A 254 17.78 -5.09 2.08
CA PRO A 254 18.62 -6.18 2.55
C PRO A 254 17.98 -6.90 3.75
N VAL A 255 18.35 -8.17 3.94
CA VAL A 255 17.70 -9.09 4.86
C VAL A 255 18.65 -9.43 6.01
N VAL A 256 18.24 -9.09 7.23
CA VAL A 256 18.86 -9.58 8.46
C VAL A 256 18.45 -11.04 8.66
N ARG A 257 19.42 -11.95 8.62
CA ARG A 257 19.19 -13.38 8.72
C ARG A 257 18.98 -13.84 10.14
N ASP A 258 18.10 -14.83 10.31
CA ASP A 258 17.84 -15.55 11.56
C ASP A 258 17.72 -14.62 12.79
N VAL A 259 16.88 -13.60 12.66
CA VAL A 259 16.61 -12.62 13.73
C VAL A 259 16.07 -13.32 14.98
N GLY A 260 15.37 -14.46 14.79
CA GLY A 260 14.78 -15.22 15.88
C GLY A 260 15.78 -15.82 16.87
N SER A 261 17.04 -16.04 16.47
CA SER A 261 18.11 -16.58 17.34
C SER A 261 19.03 -15.51 17.91
N LYS A 262 18.88 -14.26 17.47
CA LYS A 262 19.79 -13.15 17.80
C LYS A 262 19.36 -12.37 19.03
N THR A 263 20.33 -11.90 19.81
CA THR A 263 20.11 -10.87 20.82
C THR A 263 19.87 -9.51 20.16
N LEU A 264 19.31 -8.54 20.90
CA LEU A 264 19.09 -7.19 20.41
C LEU A 264 20.40 -6.53 19.91
N GLU A 265 21.53 -6.76 20.61
CA GLU A 265 22.84 -6.28 20.19
C GLU A 265 23.29 -6.85 18.85
N GLN A 266 23.09 -8.16 18.64
CA GLN A 266 23.42 -8.84 17.39
C GLN A 266 22.52 -8.37 16.24
N ILE A 267 21.23 -8.12 16.50
CA ILE A 267 20.30 -7.56 15.53
C ILE A 267 20.76 -6.15 15.11
N ALA A 268 21.07 -5.31 16.08
CA ALA A 268 21.52 -3.95 15.83
C ALA A 268 22.86 -3.90 15.07
N ALA A 269 23.81 -4.80 15.40
CA ALA A 269 25.07 -4.91 14.68
C ALA A 269 24.87 -5.34 13.23
N ALA A 270 24.05 -6.37 12.99
CA ALA A 270 23.75 -6.86 11.64
C ALA A 270 23.04 -5.81 10.79
N ALA A 271 22.05 -5.11 11.37
CA ALA A 271 21.34 -4.04 10.68
C ALA A 271 22.28 -2.88 10.29
N ARG A 272 23.19 -2.46 11.17
CA ARG A 272 24.18 -1.41 10.87
C ARG A 272 25.13 -1.81 9.76
N ASP A 273 25.65 -3.05 9.77
CA ASP A 273 26.49 -3.56 8.70
C ASP A 273 25.78 -3.49 7.35
N LEU A 274 24.55 -3.99 7.29
CA LEU A 274 23.75 -3.93 6.06
C LEU A 274 23.48 -2.50 5.59
N ILE A 275 23.17 -1.57 6.51
CA ILE A 275 22.96 -0.16 6.20
C ILE A 275 24.23 0.49 5.65
N ALA A 276 25.41 0.20 6.24
CA ALA A 276 26.68 0.72 5.78
C ALA A 276 27.00 0.20 4.38
N ARG A 277 26.87 -1.12 4.14
CA ARG A 277 27.10 -1.74 2.82
C ARG A 277 26.09 -1.25 1.77
N ALA A 278 24.85 -1.00 2.17
CA ALA A 278 23.82 -0.43 1.27
C ALA A 278 24.24 0.95 0.76
N LYS A 279 24.66 1.85 1.66
CA LYS A 279 25.12 3.20 1.31
C LYS A 279 26.37 3.20 0.44
N GLU A 280 27.25 2.20 0.57
CA GLU A 280 28.46 2.03 -0.21
C GLU A 280 28.25 1.21 -1.51
N ASN A 281 27.00 0.84 -1.84
CA ASN A 281 26.69 -0.05 -2.99
C ASN A 281 27.43 -1.40 -2.95
N LYS A 282 27.66 -1.95 -1.74
CA LYS A 282 28.40 -3.21 -1.51
C LYS A 282 27.48 -4.38 -1.14
N LEU A 283 26.16 -4.24 -1.30
CA LEU A 283 25.23 -5.34 -1.08
C LEU A 283 25.40 -6.41 -2.15
N THR A 284 25.35 -7.67 -1.72
CA THR A 284 25.37 -8.83 -2.61
C THR A 284 23.95 -9.26 -2.99
N ALA A 285 23.80 -10.13 -3.96
CA ALA A 285 22.48 -10.71 -4.31
C ALA A 285 21.89 -11.50 -3.13
N ASP A 286 22.72 -12.16 -2.34
CA ASP A 286 22.31 -12.93 -1.17
C ASP A 286 21.79 -12.00 -0.05
N ASP A 287 22.33 -10.80 0.10
CA ASP A 287 21.82 -9.83 1.08
C ASP A 287 20.39 -9.39 0.75
N LEU A 288 19.99 -9.45 -0.52
CA LEU A 288 18.71 -8.98 -1.02
C LEU A 288 17.69 -10.11 -1.26
N ALA A 289 18.09 -11.36 -1.11
CA ALA A 289 17.24 -12.52 -1.38
C ALA A 289 16.45 -12.94 -0.15
N GLY A 290 15.24 -13.47 -0.34
CA GLY A 290 14.42 -14.07 0.72
C GLY A 290 13.79 -13.06 1.68
N GLY A 291 13.65 -13.47 2.95
CA GLY A 291 12.94 -12.71 3.98
C GLY A 291 11.49 -13.14 4.15
N CYS A 292 11.01 -13.09 5.40
CA CYS A 292 9.62 -13.38 5.75
C CYS A 292 8.74 -12.12 5.70
N ILE A 293 9.31 -11.03 6.18
CA ILE A 293 8.69 -9.70 6.27
C ILE A 293 9.76 -8.64 6.01
N THR A 294 9.34 -7.49 5.50
CA THR A 294 10.20 -6.30 5.40
C THR A 294 9.68 -5.19 6.30
N ILE A 295 10.58 -4.43 6.93
CA ILE A 295 10.26 -3.19 7.65
C ILE A 295 10.55 -2.02 6.72
N SER A 296 9.56 -1.14 6.54
CA SER A 296 9.72 0.14 5.87
C SER A 296 9.39 1.26 6.84
N ASN A 297 10.37 2.09 7.18
CA ASN A 297 10.21 3.15 8.19
C ASN A 297 10.36 4.53 7.54
N LEU A 298 9.27 5.28 7.47
CA LEU A 298 9.21 6.66 6.97
C LEU A 298 9.01 7.68 8.10
N GLY A 299 9.05 7.23 9.36
CA GLY A 299 8.88 8.10 10.52
C GLY A 299 9.91 9.23 10.60
N GLY A 300 11.16 8.94 10.23
CA GLY A 300 12.23 9.95 10.15
C GLY A 300 12.03 11.01 9.07
N MET A 301 11.12 10.77 8.12
CA MET A 301 10.73 11.72 7.07
C MET A 301 9.43 12.48 7.42
N GLY A 302 8.90 12.30 8.64
CA GLY A 302 7.71 13.01 9.10
C GLY A 302 6.38 12.40 8.65
N ILE A 303 6.37 11.19 8.10
CA ILE A 303 5.16 10.50 7.64
C ILE A 303 4.44 9.84 8.82
N ASP A 304 3.17 10.18 9.03
CA ASP A 304 2.37 9.64 10.14
C ASP A 304 1.97 8.19 9.92
N SER A 305 1.59 7.86 8.70
CA SER A 305 1.06 6.54 8.31
C SER A 305 1.13 6.39 6.80
N PHE A 306 1.42 5.20 6.31
CA PHE A 306 1.42 4.85 4.89
C PHE A 306 1.22 3.35 4.71
N ILE A 307 0.80 2.93 3.54
CA ILE A 307 0.55 1.53 3.19
C ILE A 307 1.71 1.06 2.29
N PRO A 308 2.63 0.22 2.79
CA PRO A 308 3.74 -0.29 1.98
C PRO A 308 3.28 -1.40 1.02
N ILE A 309 4.03 -1.57 -0.08
CA ILE A 309 3.81 -2.64 -1.05
C ILE A 309 4.59 -3.88 -0.61
N VAL A 310 3.93 -5.05 -0.53
CA VAL A 310 4.56 -6.31 -0.15
C VAL A 310 5.66 -6.69 -1.14
N VAL A 311 6.80 -7.13 -0.63
CA VAL A 311 7.89 -7.62 -1.47
C VAL A 311 7.51 -9.00 -2.02
N PRO A 312 7.58 -9.25 -3.34
CA PRO A 312 7.28 -10.56 -3.91
C PRO A 312 8.06 -11.68 -3.22
N GLY A 313 7.36 -12.76 -2.86
CA GLY A 313 7.94 -13.89 -2.13
C GLY A 313 7.95 -13.75 -0.61
N GLN A 314 7.46 -12.65 -0.05
CA GLN A 314 7.27 -12.46 1.40
C GLN A 314 5.78 -12.47 1.77
N CYS A 315 5.48 -12.88 3.00
CA CYS A 315 4.11 -12.88 3.53
C CYS A 315 3.57 -11.46 3.73
N SER A 316 4.43 -10.54 4.20
CA SER A 316 3.96 -9.23 4.63
C SER A 316 5.06 -8.16 4.60
N ILE A 317 4.65 -6.91 4.82
CA ILE A 317 5.54 -5.76 5.03
C ILE A 317 4.95 -4.86 6.10
N LEU A 318 5.80 -4.40 7.04
CA LEU A 318 5.42 -3.47 8.09
C LEU A 318 5.87 -2.05 7.76
N GLY A 319 4.91 -1.15 7.59
CA GLY A 319 5.13 0.29 7.50
C GLY A 319 5.15 0.93 8.89
N VAL A 320 6.17 1.71 9.17
CA VAL A 320 6.37 2.39 10.44
C VAL A 320 6.28 3.90 10.23
N GLY A 321 5.32 4.52 10.92
CA GLY A 321 5.11 5.96 10.90
C GLY A 321 5.98 6.71 11.93
N ARG A 322 5.88 8.04 11.91
CA ARG A 322 6.59 8.87 12.89
C ARG A 322 6.02 8.70 14.30
N ILE A 323 6.85 9.02 15.28
CA ILE A 323 6.48 9.06 16.68
C ILE A 323 5.85 10.41 16.98
N ILE A 324 4.63 10.40 17.53
CA ILE A 324 3.87 11.61 17.83
C ILE A 324 3.57 11.66 19.32
N SER A 325 3.96 12.77 19.96
CA SER A 325 3.53 13.06 21.34
C SER A 325 2.05 13.36 21.36
N THR A 326 1.26 12.47 21.94
CA THR A 326 -0.21 12.50 21.91
C THR A 326 -0.75 12.63 23.34
N PRO A 327 -1.64 13.59 23.62
CA PRO A 327 -2.34 13.67 24.90
C PRO A 327 -3.37 12.54 25.00
N ILE A 328 -3.25 11.69 26.02
CA ILE A 328 -4.17 10.59 26.30
C ILE A 328 -4.78 10.81 27.68
N PRO A 329 -6.11 10.74 27.85
CA PRO A 329 -6.74 10.83 29.15
C PRO A 329 -6.34 9.64 30.01
N SER A 330 -5.87 9.90 31.23
CA SER A 330 -5.69 8.86 32.24
C SER A 330 -7.05 8.49 32.83
N GLY A 331 -7.19 7.24 33.33
CA GLY A 331 -8.41 6.80 34.02
C GLY A 331 -8.75 7.60 35.30
N LYS A 332 -7.89 8.52 35.74
CA LYS A 332 -8.05 9.40 36.91
C LYS A 332 -8.43 10.83 36.53
N GLY A 333 -8.67 11.12 35.24
CA GLY A 333 -9.06 12.45 34.76
C GLY A 333 -7.89 13.36 34.39
N ASP A 334 -6.65 12.93 34.58
CA ASP A 334 -5.45 13.65 34.16
C ASP A 334 -5.15 13.39 32.68
N ILE A 335 -4.39 14.26 32.06
CA ILE A 335 -3.89 14.09 30.69
C ILE A 335 -2.42 13.66 30.74
N LEU A 336 -2.12 12.52 30.17
CA LEU A 336 -0.75 12.03 30.01
C LEU A 336 -0.28 12.27 28.58
N ILE A 337 0.95 12.72 28.40
CA ILE A 337 1.59 12.79 27.08
C ILE A 337 2.29 11.47 26.81
N ARG A 338 1.85 10.76 25.78
CA ARG A 338 2.41 9.46 25.37
C ARG A 338 3.00 9.54 23.97
N LYS A 339 4.03 8.77 23.71
CA LYS A 339 4.68 8.66 22.40
C LYS A 339 3.99 7.56 21.58
N ILE A 340 3.19 7.97 20.63
CA ILE A 340 2.40 7.04 19.79
C ILE A 340 3.05 6.87 18.44
N MET A 341 3.12 5.62 17.96
CA MET A 341 3.64 5.24 16.66
C MET A 341 2.58 4.43 15.88
N ASN A 342 2.35 4.77 14.62
CA ASN A 342 1.48 4.00 13.75
C ASN A 342 2.26 2.85 13.11
N LEU A 343 1.67 1.66 13.15
CA LEU A 343 2.15 0.44 12.49
C LEU A 343 1.13 0.02 11.44
N ASN A 344 1.57 -0.13 10.22
CA ASN A 344 0.73 -0.52 9.08
C ASN A 344 1.25 -1.83 8.50
N LEU A 345 0.47 -2.88 8.58
CA LEU A 345 0.82 -4.19 8.06
C LEU A 345 0.08 -4.46 6.75
N SER A 346 0.80 -4.65 5.66
CA SER A 346 0.27 -5.18 4.41
C SER A 346 0.56 -6.68 4.35
N VAL A 347 -0.44 -7.51 4.05
CA VAL A 347 -0.35 -8.98 4.12
C VAL A 347 -0.89 -9.62 2.86
N ASP A 348 -0.21 -10.64 2.35
CA ASP A 348 -0.69 -11.49 1.27
C ASP A 348 -1.84 -12.37 1.78
N HIS A 349 -3.07 -12.10 1.32
CA HIS A 349 -4.26 -12.82 1.78
C HIS A 349 -4.30 -14.29 1.35
N ARG A 350 -3.41 -14.71 0.44
CA ARG A 350 -3.27 -16.12 0.04
C ARG A 350 -2.50 -16.94 1.07
N ILE A 351 -1.72 -16.26 1.95
CA ILE A 351 -0.87 -16.91 2.96
C ILE A 351 -1.54 -16.83 4.35
N ALA A 352 -1.89 -15.62 4.79
CA ALA A 352 -2.48 -15.40 6.11
C ALA A 352 -3.84 -14.73 5.97
N ASN A 353 -4.78 -15.10 6.84
CA ASN A 353 -6.07 -14.45 6.92
C ASN A 353 -6.07 -13.24 7.85
N GLY A 354 -7.19 -12.50 7.87
CA GLY A 354 -7.30 -11.27 8.67
C GLY A 354 -7.17 -11.50 10.18
N ALA A 355 -7.62 -12.63 10.70
CA ALA A 355 -7.55 -12.95 12.13
C ALA A 355 -6.10 -13.27 12.55
N ASP A 356 -5.39 -14.09 11.78
CA ASP A 356 -3.98 -14.41 12.04
C ASP A 356 -3.10 -13.16 12.04
N ALA A 357 -3.27 -12.32 11.02
CA ALA A 357 -2.50 -11.09 10.87
C ALA A 357 -2.83 -10.05 11.96
N ALA A 358 -4.11 -9.96 12.37
CA ALA A 358 -4.51 -9.05 13.45
C ALA A 358 -3.95 -9.48 14.81
N GLN A 359 -4.00 -10.77 15.13
CA GLN A 359 -3.40 -11.32 16.35
C GLN A 359 -1.89 -11.15 16.36
N PHE A 360 -1.22 -11.41 15.24
CA PHE A 360 0.21 -11.16 15.08
C PHE A 360 0.56 -9.69 15.33
N LEU A 361 -0.14 -8.76 14.68
CA LEU A 361 0.14 -7.33 14.81
C LEU A 361 -0.15 -6.81 16.22
N ASP A 362 -1.21 -7.28 16.88
CA ASP A 362 -1.50 -6.97 18.29
C ASP A 362 -0.41 -7.52 19.23
N TYR A 363 0.09 -8.73 18.97
CA TYR A 363 1.20 -9.29 19.73
C TYR A 363 2.47 -8.43 19.58
N VAL A 364 2.83 -8.04 18.35
CA VAL A 364 3.97 -7.15 18.07
C VAL A 364 3.80 -5.81 18.79
N LYS A 365 2.59 -5.22 18.72
CA LYS A 365 2.25 -3.99 19.46
C LYS A 365 2.53 -4.16 20.96
N LYS A 366 2.00 -5.23 21.59
CA LYS A 366 2.20 -5.49 23.02
C LYS A 366 3.66 -5.65 23.40
N GLN A 367 4.48 -6.28 22.55
CA GLN A 367 5.93 -6.37 22.77
C GLN A 367 6.60 -5.00 22.74
N LEU A 368 6.16 -4.08 21.89
CA LEU A 368 6.69 -2.71 21.82
C LEU A 368 6.18 -1.83 22.96
N GLU A 369 4.95 -2.05 23.44
CA GLU A 369 4.37 -1.35 24.59
C GLU A 369 4.97 -1.81 25.94
N HIS A 370 5.42 -3.09 26.02
CA HIS A 370 6.07 -3.71 27.19
C HIS A 370 7.44 -4.26 26.81
N PRO A 371 8.46 -3.41 26.60
CA PRO A 371 9.69 -3.78 25.92
C PRO A 371 10.74 -4.49 26.79
N ASP A 372 10.48 -4.74 28.06
CA ASP A 372 11.48 -5.32 28.99
C ASP A 372 12.07 -6.66 28.51
N GLU A 373 11.25 -7.46 27.82
CA GLU A 373 11.68 -8.73 27.23
C GLU A 373 12.41 -8.59 25.89
N LEU A 374 12.43 -7.41 25.26
CA LEU A 374 13.13 -7.19 24.00
C LEU A 374 14.61 -6.87 24.21
N ALA A 375 15.01 -6.48 25.42
CA ALA A 375 16.37 -6.10 25.76
C ALA A 375 17.24 -7.26 26.26
N ASN A 376 16.64 -8.44 26.45
CA ASN A 376 17.31 -9.66 26.97
C ASN A 376 17.86 -10.55 25.85
#